data_10e12aa45dffb0403282e69356141cf0
#
_entry.id   10e12aa45dffb0403282e69356141cf0
#
_cell.length_a   1.000
_cell.length_b   1.000
_cell.length_c   1.000
_cell.angle_alpha   90.00
_cell.angle_beta   90.00
_cell.angle_gamma   90.00
#
_symmetry.space_group_name_H-M   'P 1'
#
loop_
_entity.id
_entity.type
_entity.pdbx_description
1 polymer ?
#
loop_
_entity_poly.entity_id
_entity_poly.type
_entity_poly.pdbx_seq_one_letter_code
_entity_poly.pdbx_strand_id
1 'polypeptide(L)'
;MEKLQTSADVLFILLGAIFILAMHAGFAFLELGTVRKKNQVHALVKILTDFAVSGVAYFFIGYSIAYGVNFFAGAETLAQKSGYELVKFFFLLTFAAAIPAIISGGIAKRAKFHPQSIATFLLVGFVYPFFEGIAWNHHYGIQDWLKATFGAEFHDFAGSVVVHAVGGWIGLAAVLLLGARRGRYTKDGMVAAHPPSSIPFLALGAWILIVGWFGFNVMSAQKLDSISGLVAINSLMAMVGGTLVATWIGKNDPGFIHNGPLAGLVAVCAGSDLMHPIGALIVGGIAGALFVWMFTITQNKWKIDDVLGVWPLHGLCGAWGGIAAGIFGLKQLGGIGGVSLAAQLIGTGMGIAVALTGGFAVYGLLKKTVGIRLDQEEEYEGADLSIHKITATPERESSW
;
A
#
# COMPACT_ATOMS: atom_id res chain seq x y z
N MET A 1 -19.90 10.50 30.63
CA MET A 1 -19.55 10.98 29.29
C MET A 1 -18.18 10.46 28.82
N GLU A 2 -17.11 10.59 29.59
CA GLU A 2 -15.75 10.15 29.22
C GLU A 2 -15.67 8.65 28.87
N LYS A 3 -16.27 7.74 29.66
CA LYS A 3 -16.32 6.30 29.33
C LYS A 3 -17.04 6.02 28.02
N LEU A 4 -18.10 6.75 27.71
CA LEU A 4 -18.85 6.58 26.46
C LEU A 4 -18.02 7.07 25.27
N GLN A 5 -17.31 8.18 25.41
CA GLN A 5 -16.41 8.71 24.39
C GLN A 5 -15.29 7.71 24.10
N THR A 6 -14.59 7.22 25.13
CA THR A 6 -13.53 6.21 24.98
C THR A 6 -14.05 4.93 24.31
N SER A 7 -15.24 4.47 24.64
CA SER A 7 -15.85 3.29 24.01
C SER A 7 -16.18 3.52 22.53
N ALA A 8 -16.67 4.72 22.20
CA ALA A 8 -16.95 5.10 20.82
C ALA A 8 -15.66 5.18 19.97
N ASP A 9 -14.58 5.73 20.54
CA ASP A 9 -13.28 5.81 19.87
C ASP A 9 -12.68 4.42 19.62
N VAL A 10 -12.78 3.50 20.59
CA VAL A 10 -12.36 2.10 20.43
C VAL A 10 -13.15 1.41 19.33
N LEU A 11 -14.48 1.57 19.31
CA LEU A 11 -15.33 1.02 18.26
C LEU A 11 -14.98 1.61 16.89
N PHE A 12 -14.73 2.91 16.83
CA PHE A 12 -14.37 3.62 15.61
C PHE A 12 -13.08 3.04 14.98
N ILE A 13 -12.02 2.87 15.78
CA ILE A 13 -10.77 2.29 15.30
C ILE A 13 -10.92 0.80 14.97
N LEU A 14 -11.71 0.05 15.74
CA LEU A 14 -11.98 -1.37 15.46
C LEU A 14 -12.66 -1.55 14.09
N LEU A 15 -13.66 -0.71 13.78
CA LEU A 15 -14.29 -0.71 12.46
C LEU A 15 -13.26 -0.37 11.37
N GLY A 16 -12.36 0.58 11.62
CA GLY A 16 -11.24 0.89 10.73
C GLY A 16 -10.38 -0.32 10.45
N ALA A 17 -9.95 -1.03 11.49
CA ALA A 17 -9.16 -2.26 11.36
C ALA A 17 -9.87 -3.33 10.53
N ILE A 18 -11.18 -3.53 10.75
CA ILE A 18 -12.00 -4.48 9.99
C ILE A 18 -12.12 -4.07 8.52
N PHE A 19 -12.36 -2.79 8.21
CA PHE A 19 -12.41 -2.29 6.84
C PHE A 19 -11.08 -2.47 6.11
N ILE A 20 -9.95 -2.21 6.78
CA ILE A 20 -8.63 -2.38 6.17
C ILE A 20 -8.28 -3.87 6.04
N LEU A 21 -8.70 -4.71 6.99
CA LEU A 21 -8.58 -6.16 6.81
C LEU A 21 -9.32 -6.62 5.55
N ALA A 22 -10.51 -6.09 5.29
CA ALA A 22 -11.25 -6.37 4.06
C ALA A 22 -10.50 -5.88 2.80
N MET A 23 -9.71 -4.79 2.88
CA MET A 23 -8.87 -4.35 1.74
C MET A 23 -7.89 -5.43 1.28
N HIS A 24 -7.42 -6.32 2.16
CA HIS A 24 -6.53 -7.42 1.77
C HIS A 24 -7.24 -8.39 0.81
N ALA A 25 -8.54 -8.64 0.99
CA ALA A 25 -9.34 -9.34 -0.02
C ALA A 25 -9.41 -8.53 -1.33
N GLY A 26 -9.53 -7.21 -1.24
CA GLY A 26 -9.48 -6.31 -2.39
C GLY A 26 -8.17 -6.44 -3.19
N PHE A 27 -7.01 -6.43 -2.53
CA PHE A 27 -5.71 -6.69 -3.16
C PHE A 27 -5.68 -8.07 -3.83
N ALA A 28 -6.16 -9.11 -3.15
CA ALA A 28 -6.18 -10.46 -3.67
C ALA A 28 -7.02 -10.58 -4.95
N PHE A 29 -8.23 -10.00 -5.00
CA PHE A 29 -9.09 -10.04 -6.17
C PHE A 29 -8.62 -9.10 -7.29
N LEU A 30 -8.05 -7.94 -6.99
CA LEU A 30 -7.44 -7.05 -7.98
C LEU A 30 -6.26 -7.76 -8.68
N GLU A 31 -5.38 -8.41 -7.90
CA GLU A 31 -4.28 -9.19 -8.44
C GLU A 31 -4.78 -10.40 -9.24
N LEU A 32 -5.75 -11.17 -8.70
CA LEU A 32 -6.36 -12.32 -9.38
C LEU A 32 -6.92 -11.91 -10.74
N GLY A 33 -7.66 -10.81 -10.82
CA GLY A 33 -8.23 -10.31 -12.06
C GLY A 33 -7.18 -9.88 -13.08
N THR A 34 -6.01 -9.43 -12.62
CA THR A 34 -4.92 -8.92 -13.45
C THR A 34 -3.97 -10.02 -13.93
N VAL A 35 -3.66 -11.02 -13.11
CA VAL A 35 -2.73 -12.09 -13.47
C VAL A 35 -3.33 -13.05 -14.49
N ARG A 36 -2.48 -13.84 -15.18
CA ARG A 36 -2.96 -14.93 -16.07
C ARG A 36 -3.69 -15.99 -15.24
N LYS A 37 -4.64 -16.73 -15.84
CA LYS A 37 -5.42 -17.80 -15.20
C LYS A 37 -4.55 -18.79 -14.41
N LYS A 38 -3.40 -19.15 -14.91
CA LYS A 38 -2.45 -20.07 -14.27
C LYS A 38 -1.67 -19.54 -13.05
N ASN A 39 -2.08 -18.36 -12.55
CA ASN A 39 -1.49 -17.72 -11.35
C ASN A 39 -2.56 -17.13 -10.43
N GLN A 40 -3.83 -17.51 -10.61
CA GLN A 40 -4.94 -16.94 -9.86
C GLN A 40 -5.02 -17.50 -8.43
N VAL A 41 -4.79 -18.80 -8.25
CA VAL A 41 -4.71 -19.44 -6.92
C VAL A 41 -3.56 -18.82 -6.13
N HIS A 42 -2.39 -18.67 -6.79
CA HIS A 42 -1.21 -18.08 -6.16
C HIS A 42 -1.45 -16.65 -5.68
N ALA A 43 -2.16 -15.82 -6.45
CA ALA A 43 -2.52 -14.46 -6.05
C ALA A 43 -3.34 -14.44 -4.75
N LEU A 44 -4.37 -15.31 -4.64
CA LEU A 44 -5.22 -15.40 -3.46
C LEU A 44 -4.46 -15.89 -2.22
N VAL A 45 -3.75 -17.01 -2.37
CA VAL A 45 -3.02 -17.65 -1.26
C VAL A 45 -1.91 -16.75 -0.73
N LYS A 46 -1.18 -16.10 -1.63
CA LYS A 46 -0.05 -15.23 -1.27
C LYS A 46 -0.48 -14.05 -0.40
N ILE A 47 -1.53 -13.33 -0.77
CA ILE A 47 -2.01 -12.18 0.01
C ILE A 47 -2.43 -12.59 1.42
N LEU A 48 -3.15 -13.71 1.57
CA LEU A 48 -3.55 -14.21 2.88
C LEU A 48 -2.34 -14.65 3.73
N THR A 49 -1.37 -15.34 3.10
CA THR A 49 -0.15 -15.76 3.79
C THR A 49 0.72 -14.56 4.20
N ASP A 50 0.87 -13.57 3.33
CA ASP A 50 1.62 -12.35 3.63
C ASP A 50 0.96 -11.57 4.78
N PHE A 51 -0.37 -11.53 4.86
CA PHE A 51 -1.08 -10.97 6.01
C PHE A 51 -0.76 -11.72 7.31
N ALA A 52 -0.83 -13.05 7.29
CA ALA A 52 -0.53 -13.86 8.48
C ALA A 52 0.93 -13.70 8.94
N VAL A 53 1.88 -13.70 8.02
CA VAL A 53 3.31 -13.47 8.31
C VAL A 53 3.52 -12.05 8.86
N SER A 54 2.84 -11.06 8.29
CA SER A 54 2.87 -9.67 8.80
C SER A 54 2.36 -9.60 10.23
N GLY A 55 1.27 -10.32 10.55
CA GLY A 55 0.73 -10.41 11.90
C GLY A 55 1.77 -10.90 12.91
N VAL A 56 2.48 -11.96 12.58
CA VAL A 56 3.55 -12.51 13.42
C VAL A 56 4.72 -11.54 13.54
N ALA A 57 5.22 -11.01 12.41
CA ALA A 57 6.38 -10.12 12.40
C ALA A 57 6.10 -8.82 13.17
N TYR A 58 4.95 -8.22 12.97
CA TYR A 58 4.58 -6.96 13.61
C TYR A 58 4.27 -7.15 15.09
N PHE A 59 3.61 -8.25 15.48
CA PHE A 59 3.32 -8.56 16.88
C PHE A 59 4.59 -8.76 17.72
N PHE A 60 5.53 -9.55 17.22
CA PHE A 60 6.73 -9.90 17.98
C PHE A 60 7.84 -8.86 17.90
N ILE A 61 7.91 -8.08 16.80
CA ILE A 61 9.06 -7.20 16.53
C ILE A 61 8.60 -5.79 16.15
N GLY A 62 7.81 -5.65 15.08
CA GLY A 62 7.57 -4.37 14.43
C GLY A 62 6.90 -3.34 15.33
N TYR A 63 5.86 -3.74 16.06
CA TYR A 63 5.15 -2.81 16.96
C TYR A 63 6.05 -2.29 18.08
N SER A 64 6.94 -3.14 18.60
CA SER A 64 7.93 -2.72 19.60
C SER A 64 8.95 -1.74 19.01
N ILE A 65 9.36 -1.92 17.75
CA ILE A 65 10.25 -0.97 17.07
C ILE A 65 9.55 0.38 16.86
N ALA A 66 8.31 0.38 16.39
CA ALA A 66 7.58 1.60 16.07
C ALA A 66 7.08 2.36 17.31
N TYR A 67 6.62 1.65 18.35
CA TYR A 67 5.91 2.27 19.48
C TYR A 67 6.49 1.94 20.86
N GLY A 68 7.52 1.09 20.96
CA GLY A 68 8.07 0.65 22.24
C GLY A 68 7.14 -0.23 23.07
N VAL A 69 6.06 -0.75 22.47
CA VAL A 69 5.02 -1.55 23.15
C VAL A 69 5.08 -3.00 22.70
N ASN A 70 4.86 -3.92 23.63
CA ASN A 70 4.70 -5.33 23.36
C ASN A 70 3.53 -5.92 24.18
N PHE A 71 3.11 -7.12 23.80
CA PHE A 71 1.97 -7.81 24.38
C PHE A 71 2.37 -9.16 25.02
N PHE A 72 3.58 -9.25 25.59
CA PHE A 72 4.09 -10.47 26.22
C PHE A 72 3.59 -10.69 27.66
N ALA A 73 2.69 -9.82 28.14
CA ALA A 73 2.03 -9.99 29.42
C ALA A 73 0.93 -11.06 29.36
N GLY A 74 0.56 -11.60 30.52
CA GLY A 74 -0.56 -12.54 30.60
C GLY A 74 -1.90 -11.94 30.18
N ALA A 75 -2.82 -12.77 29.71
CA ALA A 75 -4.13 -12.35 29.18
C ALA A 75 -4.94 -11.50 30.18
N GLU A 76 -4.88 -11.80 31.47
CA GLU A 76 -5.54 -11.01 32.53
C GLU A 76 -5.01 -9.57 32.56
N THR A 77 -3.69 -9.40 32.51
CA THR A 77 -3.05 -8.08 32.47
C THR A 77 -3.42 -7.32 31.20
N LEU A 78 -3.46 -8.00 30.06
CA LEU A 78 -3.86 -7.40 28.79
C LEU A 78 -5.34 -6.97 28.80
N ALA A 79 -6.22 -7.76 29.40
CA ALA A 79 -7.64 -7.45 29.51
C ALA A 79 -7.94 -6.28 30.46
N GLN A 80 -7.08 -6.03 31.44
CA GLN A 80 -7.19 -4.89 32.36
C GLN A 80 -6.68 -3.58 31.77
N LYS A 81 -5.82 -3.64 30.74
CA LYS A 81 -5.40 -2.44 30.00
C LYS A 81 -6.57 -1.91 29.16
N SER A 82 -6.49 -0.64 28.81
CA SER A 82 -7.51 -0.05 27.93
C SER A 82 -7.58 -0.87 26.62
N GLY A 83 -8.79 -1.25 26.20
CA GLY A 83 -9.01 -1.96 24.94
C GLY A 83 -8.51 -1.18 23.72
N TYR A 84 -8.29 0.11 23.88
CA TYR A 84 -7.75 1.01 22.85
C TYR A 84 -6.38 0.56 22.32
N GLU A 85 -5.40 0.23 23.18
CA GLU A 85 -4.05 -0.14 22.74
C GLU A 85 -4.04 -1.46 21.93
N LEU A 86 -4.85 -2.43 22.33
CA LEU A 86 -4.99 -3.69 21.59
C LEU A 86 -5.66 -3.48 20.23
N VAL A 87 -6.67 -2.65 20.17
CA VAL A 87 -7.38 -2.33 18.93
C VAL A 87 -6.51 -1.45 18.03
N LYS A 88 -5.75 -0.50 18.61
CA LYS A 88 -4.76 0.30 17.89
C LYS A 88 -3.69 -0.59 17.24
N PHE A 89 -3.19 -1.59 17.96
CA PHE A 89 -2.27 -2.58 17.38
C PHE A 89 -2.91 -3.28 16.18
N PHE A 90 -4.15 -3.76 16.29
CA PHE A 90 -4.83 -4.40 15.16
C PHE A 90 -4.99 -3.45 13.97
N PHE A 91 -5.38 -2.20 14.22
CA PHE A 91 -5.50 -1.17 13.20
C PHE A 91 -4.17 -0.94 12.48
N LEU A 92 -3.07 -0.71 13.21
CA LEU A 92 -1.75 -0.46 12.63
C LEU A 92 -1.11 -1.70 12.00
N LEU A 93 -1.42 -2.91 12.51
CA LEU A 93 -1.04 -4.16 11.85
C LEU A 93 -1.59 -4.22 10.42
N THR A 94 -2.83 -3.78 10.20
CA THR A 94 -3.43 -3.81 8.86
C THR A 94 -2.74 -2.84 7.89
N PHE A 95 -2.16 -1.74 8.38
CA PHE A 95 -1.30 -0.84 7.61
C PHE A 95 0.05 -1.50 7.26
N ALA A 96 0.70 -2.08 8.25
CA ALA A 96 1.96 -2.80 8.06
C ALA A 96 1.81 -3.94 7.04
N ALA A 97 0.71 -4.71 7.12
CA ALA A 97 0.41 -5.81 6.20
C ALA A 97 0.06 -5.34 4.77
N ALA A 98 -0.29 -4.06 4.57
CA ALA A 98 -0.48 -3.51 3.23
C ALA A 98 0.85 -3.42 2.45
N ILE A 99 2.00 -3.32 3.12
CA ILE A 99 3.31 -3.28 2.47
C ILE A 99 3.55 -4.50 1.56
N PRO A 100 3.54 -5.76 2.07
CA PRO A 100 3.72 -6.92 1.21
C PRO A 100 2.57 -7.12 0.21
N ALA A 101 1.33 -6.72 0.54
CA ALA A 101 0.22 -6.77 -0.40
C ALA A 101 0.44 -5.87 -1.62
N ILE A 102 0.97 -4.65 -1.42
CA ILE A 102 1.39 -3.74 -2.49
C ILE A 102 2.51 -4.39 -3.33
N ILE A 103 3.58 -4.84 -2.69
CA ILE A 103 4.75 -5.43 -3.36
C ILE A 103 4.33 -6.63 -4.22
N SER A 104 3.41 -7.45 -3.70
CA SER A 104 2.84 -8.63 -4.36
C SER A 104 2.42 -8.36 -5.80
N GLY A 105 1.69 -7.27 -6.03
CA GLY A 105 1.24 -6.88 -7.36
C GLY A 105 2.38 -6.62 -8.35
N GLY A 106 3.48 -6.03 -7.92
CA GLY A 106 4.64 -5.72 -8.77
C GLY A 106 5.41 -6.95 -9.22
N ILE A 107 5.58 -7.93 -8.32
CA ILE A 107 6.37 -9.15 -8.54
C ILE A 107 5.56 -10.37 -9.01
N ALA A 108 4.25 -10.19 -9.18
CA ALA A 108 3.32 -11.24 -9.55
C ALA A 108 3.83 -12.11 -10.73
N LYS A 109 3.43 -13.37 -10.74
CA LYS A 109 3.71 -14.39 -11.79
C LYS A 109 5.14 -14.92 -11.86
N ARG A 110 6.11 -14.40 -11.08
CA ARG A 110 7.50 -14.82 -11.17
C ARG A 110 8.26 -14.93 -9.85
N ALA A 111 7.69 -14.43 -8.76
CA ALA A 111 8.28 -14.53 -7.43
C ALA A 111 8.02 -15.91 -6.83
N LYS A 112 9.03 -16.45 -6.13
CA LYS A 112 8.91 -17.66 -5.32
C LYS A 112 8.10 -17.37 -4.06
N PHE A 113 7.28 -18.33 -3.63
CA PHE A 113 6.35 -18.19 -2.52
C PHE A 113 7.06 -18.04 -1.16
N HIS A 114 7.90 -19.00 -0.77
CA HIS A 114 8.57 -18.96 0.54
C HIS A 114 9.57 -17.78 0.69
N PRO A 115 10.43 -17.48 -0.29
CA PRO A 115 11.28 -16.30 -0.22
C PRO A 115 10.49 -15.00 -0.08
N GLN A 116 9.29 -14.90 -0.69
CA GLN A 116 8.41 -13.75 -0.50
C GLN A 116 7.91 -13.67 0.96
N SER A 117 7.50 -14.78 1.57
CA SER A 117 7.08 -14.79 2.97
C SER A 117 8.22 -14.37 3.92
N ILE A 118 9.46 -14.78 3.64
CA ILE A 118 10.64 -14.31 4.40
C ILE A 118 10.86 -12.80 4.20
N ALA A 119 10.72 -12.31 2.96
CA ALA A 119 10.80 -10.87 2.69
C ALA A 119 9.73 -10.11 3.47
N THR A 120 8.48 -10.59 3.47
CA THR A 120 7.38 -10.03 4.26
C THR A 120 7.74 -9.91 5.74
N PHE A 121 8.27 -11.01 6.33
CA PHE A 121 8.69 -11.00 7.74
C PHE A 121 9.75 -9.93 8.04
N LEU A 122 10.77 -9.83 7.20
CA LEU A 122 11.86 -8.86 7.38
C LEU A 122 11.40 -7.42 7.15
N LEU A 123 10.58 -7.18 6.14
CA LEU A 123 10.08 -5.84 5.81
C LEU A 123 9.13 -5.31 6.87
N VAL A 124 8.17 -6.12 7.30
CA VAL A 124 7.16 -5.75 8.29
C VAL A 124 7.71 -5.79 9.73
N GLY A 125 8.70 -6.64 9.99
CA GLY A 125 9.36 -6.69 11.29
C GLY A 125 10.35 -5.55 11.54
N PHE A 126 11.02 -5.04 10.49
CA PHE A 126 12.15 -4.11 10.68
C PHE A 126 12.08 -2.85 9.82
N VAL A 127 11.88 -2.97 8.50
CA VAL A 127 12.02 -1.84 7.57
C VAL A 127 10.86 -0.85 7.71
N TYR A 128 9.64 -1.34 7.62
CA TYR A 128 8.43 -0.52 7.73
C TYR A 128 8.32 0.15 9.10
N PRO A 129 8.42 -0.59 10.24
CA PRO A 129 8.24 0.01 11.56
C PRO A 129 9.34 1.00 11.93
N PHE A 130 10.51 0.92 11.33
CA PHE A 130 11.55 1.92 11.49
C PHE A 130 11.09 3.30 10.99
N PHE A 131 10.52 3.40 9.80
CA PHE A 131 10.02 4.67 9.27
C PHE A 131 8.68 5.08 9.90
N GLU A 132 7.81 4.12 10.20
CA GLU A 132 6.58 4.35 10.95
C GLU A 132 6.85 5.03 12.30
N GLY A 133 7.85 4.54 13.06
CA GLY A 133 8.26 5.12 14.31
C GLY A 133 8.82 6.55 14.19
N ILE A 134 9.51 6.86 13.10
CA ILE A 134 9.96 8.23 12.81
C ILE A 134 8.76 9.14 12.54
N ALA A 135 7.87 8.72 11.65
CA ALA A 135 6.78 9.56 11.16
C ALA A 135 5.66 9.75 12.18
N TRP A 136 5.26 8.68 12.88
CA TRP A 136 4.07 8.67 13.75
C TRP A 136 4.36 8.58 15.26
N ASN A 137 5.61 8.28 15.64
CA ASN A 137 5.99 8.17 17.06
C ASN A 137 7.23 8.97 17.45
N HIS A 138 7.63 9.97 16.66
CA HIS A 138 8.72 10.93 16.95
C HIS A 138 10.08 10.28 17.29
N HIS A 139 10.35 9.05 16.82
CA HIS A 139 11.62 8.40 17.09
C HIS A 139 12.79 9.19 16.52
N TYR A 140 13.91 9.11 17.22
CA TYR A 140 15.21 9.71 16.87
C TYR A 140 15.21 11.24 16.80
N GLY A 141 14.17 11.94 17.31
CA GLY A 141 14.09 13.42 17.32
C GLY A 141 13.98 14.07 15.94
N ILE A 142 13.67 13.28 14.88
CA ILE A 142 13.62 13.79 13.50
C ILE A 142 12.44 14.74 13.32
N GLN A 143 11.29 14.44 13.87
CA GLN A 143 10.12 15.34 13.82
C GLN A 143 10.38 16.66 14.55
N ASP A 144 11.05 16.61 15.72
CA ASP A 144 11.42 17.80 16.49
C ASP A 144 12.43 18.66 15.72
N TRP A 145 13.41 18.01 15.07
CA TRP A 145 14.37 18.70 14.21
C TRP A 145 13.69 19.38 13.01
N LEU A 146 12.77 18.69 12.32
CA LEU A 146 12.01 19.26 11.22
C LEU A 146 11.19 20.46 11.66
N LYS A 147 10.51 20.36 12.81
CA LYS A 147 9.70 21.43 13.39
C LYS A 147 10.55 22.65 13.76
N ALA A 148 11.68 22.42 14.42
CA ALA A 148 12.60 23.49 14.81
C ALA A 148 13.22 24.19 13.61
N THR A 149 13.52 23.46 12.52
CA THR A 149 14.24 23.99 11.35
C THR A 149 13.30 24.62 10.33
N PHE A 150 12.12 24.01 10.09
CA PHE A 150 11.22 24.36 8.99
C PHE A 150 9.84 24.83 9.45
N GLY A 151 9.62 24.95 10.76
CA GLY A 151 8.39 25.46 11.37
C GLY A 151 7.23 24.46 11.45
N ALA A 152 7.38 23.24 10.92
CA ALA A 152 6.40 22.17 11.03
C ALA A 152 7.05 20.79 10.97
N GLU A 153 6.39 19.80 11.52
CA GLU A 153 6.75 18.40 11.41
C GLU A 153 6.43 17.85 10.00
N PHE A 154 6.97 16.70 9.66
CA PHE A 154 6.52 15.92 8.52
C PHE A 154 5.12 15.35 8.86
N HIS A 155 4.13 15.71 8.07
CA HIS A 155 2.74 15.33 8.25
C HIS A 155 2.34 14.25 7.23
N ASP A 156 1.94 13.10 7.72
CA ASP A 156 1.39 12.02 6.90
C ASP A 156 0.25 11.36 7.68
N PHE A 157 -0.97 11.92 7.53
CA PHE A 157 -2.12 11.60 8.38
C PHE A 157 -2.51 10.12 8.34
N ALA A 158 -2.60 9.54 7.15
CA ALA A 158 -3.02 8.16 6.96
C ALA A 158 -2.04 7.33 6.11
N GLY A 159 -0.82 7.80 5.81
CA GLY A 159 0.21 6.97 5.22
C GLY A 159 0.34 7.03 3.70
N SER A 160 0.15 8.19 3.06
CA SER A 160 0.59 8.34 1.66
C SER A 160 2.04 7.92 1.47
N VAL A 161 2.90 8.34 2.41
CA VAL A 161 4.33 8.02 2.36
C VAL A 161 4.64 6.80 3.21
N VAL A 162 4.21 6.79 4.49
CA VAL A 162 4.54 5.73 5.46
C VAL A 162 4.12 4.36 4.96
N VAL A 163 2.98 4.26 4.27
CA VAL A 163 2.48 2.99 3.75
C VAL A 163 2.69 2.89 2.24
N HIS A 164 2.07 3.80 1.49
CA HIS A 164 1.99 3.62 0.04
C HIS A 164 3.30 3.91 -0.67
N ALA A 165 3.96 5.04 -0.40
CA ALA A 165 5.27 5.29 -1.00
C ALA A 165 6.28 4.22 -0.55
N VAL A 166 6.36 3.92 0.75
CA VAL A 166 7.27 2.87 1.24
C VAL A 166 7.00 1.54 0.55
N GLY A 167 5.75 1.05 0.51
CA GLY A 167 5.40 -0.19 -0.17
C GLY A 167 5.73 -0.18 -1.66
N GLY A 168 5.40 0.91 -2.36
CA GLY A 168 5.64 1.06 -3.79
C GLY A 168 7.13 1.14 -4.17
N TRP A 169 7.96 1.84 -3.38
CA TRP A 169 9.41 1.93 -3.62
C TRP A 169 10.15 0.65 -3.24
N ILE A 170 9.74 -0.07 -2.19
CA ILE A 170 10.22 -1.44 -1.92
C ILE A 170 9.82 -2.35 -3.09
N GLY A 171 8.58 -2.23 -3.59
CA GLY A 171 8.08 -2.95 -4.76
C GLY A 171 8.94 -2.72 -6.00
N LEU A 172 9.37 -1.48 -6.26
CA LEU A 172 10.30 -1.18 -7.36
C LEU A 172 11.63 -1.92 -7.19
N ALA A 173 12.23 -1.89 -5.99
CA ALA A 173 13.48 -2.62 -5.72
C ALA A 173 13.31 -4.13 -5.98
N ALA A 174 12.21 -4.73 -5.52
CA ALA A 174 11.88 -6.13 -5.77
C ALA A 174 11.72 -6.43 -7.26
N VAL A 175 10.98 -5.60 -8.00
CA VAL A 175 10.77 -5.72 -9.46
C VAL A 175 12.09 -5.67 -10.22
N LEU A 176 12.97 -4.74 -9.88
CA LEU A 176 14.29 -4.60 -10.51
C LEU A 176 15.19 -5.82 -10.25
N LEU A 177 15.18 -6.36 -9.02
CA LEU A 177 15.98 -7.52 -8.64
C LEU A 177 15.47 -8.83 -9.25
N LEU A 178 14.14 -8.99 -9.42
CA LEU A 178 13.55 -10.14 -10.10
C LEU A 178 13.72 -10.07 -11.62
N GLY A 179 13.71 -8.89 -12.19
CA GLY A 179 13.70 -8.67 -13.64
C GLY A 179 12.32 -8.87 -14.27
N ALA A 180 12.25 -8.72 -15.59
CA ALA A 180 11.01 -8.84 -16.33
C ALA A 180 10.53 -10.30 -16.46
N ARG A 181 9.21 -10.51 -16.57
CA ARG A 181 8.62 -11.82 -16.90
C ARG A 181 9.17 -12.31 -18.24
N ARG A 182 9.33 -13.61 -18.36
CA ARG A 182 9.82 -14.21 -19.60
C ARG A 182 8.85 -13.93 -20.76
N GLY A 183 9.40 -13.48 -21.88
CA GLY A 183 8.63 -13.11 -23.05
C GLY A 183 7.84 -11.79 -22.94
N ARG A 184 8.04 -11.01 -21.85
CA ARG A 184 7.41 -9.69 -21.74
C ARG A 184 7.97 -8.69 -22.74
N TYR A 185 9.28 -8.72 -22.94
CA TYR A 185 9.99 -7.89 -23.91
C TYR A 185 10.68 -8.76 -24.95
N THR A 186 10.47 -8.46 -26.22
CA THR A 186 11.14 -9.14 -27.33
C THR A 186 12.56 -8.62 -27.51
N LYS A 187 13.38 -9.33 -28.28
CA LYS A 187 14.74 -8.88 -28.61
C LYS A 187 14.74 -7.53 -29.34
N ASP A 188 13.71 -7.25 -30.13
CA ASP A 188 13.53 -6.02 -30.88
C ASP A 188 12.91 -4.89 -30.01
N GLY A 189 12.79 -5.10 -28.70
CA GLY A 189 12.27 -4.11 -27.75
C GLY A 189 10.76 -3.92 -27.76
N MET A 190 9.99 -4.74 -28.46
CA MET A 190 8.54 -4.71 -28.41
C MET A 190 8.02 -5.25 -27.06
N VAL A 191 6.84 -4.78 -26.68
CA VAL A 191 6.17 -5.17 -25.43
C VAL A 191 5.05 -6.16 -25.77
N ALA A 192 5.19 -7.40 -25.31
CA ALA A 192 4.13 -8.39 -25.48
C ALA A 192 2.92 -8.03 -24.58
N ALA A 193 1.73 -7.99 -25.16
CA ALA A 193 0.51 -7.71 -24.42
C ALA A 193 0.19 -8.84 -23.42
N HIS A 194 -0.10 -8.45 -22.19
CA HIS A 194 -0.59 -9.34 -21.16
C HIS A 194 -1.86 -8.75 -20.53
N PRO A 195 -3.01 -8.83 -21.21
CA PRO A 195 -4.25 -8.27 -20.69
C PRO A 195 -4.68 -8.95 -19.39
N PRO A 196 -5.47 -8.27 -18.55
CA PRO A 196 -6.11 -8.87 -17.39
C PRO A 196 -6.87 -10.16 -17.76
N SER A 197 -6.82 -11.17 -16.89
CA SER A 197 -7.53 -12.43 -17.15
C SER A 197 -9.01 -12.37 -16.82
N SER A 198 -9.43 -11.46 -15.94
CA SER A 198 -10.82 -11.30 -15.53
C SER A 198 -11.11 -9.85 -15.08
N ILE A 199 -11.78 -9.10 -15.94
CA ILE A 199 -12.23 -7.74 -15.61
C ILE A 199 -13.23 -7.73 -14.43
N PRO A 200 -14.21 -8.67 -14.31
CA PRO A 200 -15.10 -8.70 -13.14
C PRO A 200 -14.37 -8.84 -11.80
N PHE A 201 -13.36 -9.69 -11.70
CA PHE A 201 -12.60 -9.83 -10.46
C PHE A 201 -11.67 -8.64 -10.20
N LEU A 202 -11.07 -8.06 -11.24
CA LEU A 202 -10.32 -6.82 -11.13
C LEU A 202 -11.21 -5.70 -10.59
N ALA A 203 -12.40 -5.53 -11.13
CA ALA A 203 -13.39 -4.55 -10.68
C ALA A 203 -13.83 -4.80 -9.24
N LEU A 204 -14.14 -6.05 -8.88
CA LEU A 204 -14.51 -6.43 -7.51
C LEU A 204 -13.40 -6.07 -6.52
N GLY A 205 -12.15 -6.40 -6.84
CA GLY A 205 -11.00 -6.05 -6.02
C GLY A 205 -10.86 -4.54 -5.83
N ALA A 206 -10.98 -3.76 -6.90
CA ALA A 206 -10.94 -2.31 -6.84
C ALA A 206 -12.04 -1.73 -5.94
N TRP A 207 -13.29 -2.21 -6.05
CA TRP A 207 -14.40 -1.76 -5.21
C TRP A 207 -14.19 -2.09 -3.72
N ILE A 208 -13.71 -3.30 -3.40
CA ILE A 208 -13.41 -3.67 -2.01
C ILE A 208 -12.31 -2.76 -1.46
N LEU A 209 -11.27 -2.46 -2.25
CA LEU A 209 -10.22 -1.52 -1.88
C LEU A 209 -10.78 -0.12 -1.60
N ILE A 210 -11.62 0.41 -2.51
CA ILE A 210 -12.26 1.72 -2.37
C ILE A 210 -13.05 1.81 -1.06
N VAL A 211 -13.90 0.83 -0.78
CA VAL A 211 -14.72 0.81 0.45
C VAL A 211 -13.84 0.75 1.69
N GLY A 212 -12.85 -0.15 1.70
CA GLY A 212 -11.92 -0.30 2.81
C GLY A 212 -11.06 0.94 3.06
N TRP A 213 -10.80 1.74 2.02
CA TRP A 213 -10.01 2.97 2.14
C TRP A 213 -10.67 4.05 3.01
N PHE A 214 -11.98 4.04 3.14
CA PHE A 214 -12.64 4.91 4.11
C PHE A 214 -12.32 4.48 5.55
N GLY A 215 -12.15 3.19 5.81
CA GLY A 215 -11.56 2.71 7.06
C GLY A 215 -10.11 3.16 7.25
N PHE A 216 -9.34 3.11 6.20
CA PHE A 216 -7.93 3.51 6.19
C PHE A 216 -7.77 5.01 6.49
N ASN A 217 -8.44 5.88 5.75
CA ASN A 217 -8.29 7.33 5.89
C ASN A 217 -9.11 7.89 7.07
N VAL A 218 -10.43 7.63 7.11
CA VAL A 218 -11.31 8.29 8.09
C VAL A 218 -10.99 7.85 9.52
N MET A 219 -10.73 6.55 9.72
CA MET A 219 -10.44 6.03 11.04
C MET A 219 -9.01 6.33 11.53
N SER A 220 -8.14 6.85 10.67
CA SER A 220 -6.84 7.42 11.08
C SER A 220 -7.00 8.65 11.99
N ALA A 221 -8.18 9.29 12.04
CA ALA A 221 -8.51 10.29 13.05
C ALA A 221 -8.49 9.71 14.48
N GLN A 222 -8.55 8.39 14.65
CA GLN A 222 -8.55 7.65 15.92
C GLN A 222 -9.71 7.98 16.87
N LYS A 223 -10.56 8.90 16.50
CA LYS A 223 -11.77 9.31 17.21
C LYS A 223 -12.80 9.86 16.23
N LEU A 224 -14.07 9.76 16.60
CA LEU A 224 -15.17 10.32 15.81
C LEU A 224 -15.38 11.79 16.18
N ASP A 225 -14.90 12.70 15.35
CA ASP A 225 -15.05 14.15 15.53
C ASP A 225 -15.21 14.89 14.18
N SER A 226 -15.12 16.22 14.21
CA SER A 226 -15.25 17.07 13.03
C SER A 226 -14.21 16.77 11.93
N ILE A 227 -13.02 16.35 12.29
CA ILE A 227 -11.96 15.97 11.34
C ILE A 227 -12.36 14.74 10.54
N SER A 228 -13.02 13.75 11.16
CA SER A 228 -13.48 12.54 10.46
C SER A 228 -14.38 12.88 9.26
N GLY A 229 -15.26 13.87 9.39
CA GLY A 229 -16.12 14.36 8.30
C GLY A 229 -15.31 14.98 7.14
N LEU A 230 -14.31 15.81 7.47
CA LEU A 230 -13.43 16.42 6.47
C LEU A 230 -12.62 15.35 5.73
N VAL A 231 -12.05 14.39 6.46
CA VAL A 231 -11.27 13.27 5.87
C VAL A 231 -12.15 12.43 4.94
N ALA A 232 -13.40 12.15 5.33
CA ALA A 232 -14.33 11.38 4.50
C ALA A 232 -14.60 12.09 3.15
N ILE A 233 -14.91 13.38 3.20
CA ILE A 233 -15.19 14.17 2.00
C ILE A 233 -13.92 14.33 1.13
N ASN A 234 -12.76 14.58 1.72
CA ASN A 234 -11.51 14.71 0.99
C ASN A 234 -11.11 13.38 0.31
N SER A 235 -11.29 12.26 0.99
CA SER A 235 -11.09 10.93 0.40
C SER A 235 -12.02 10.69 -0.79
N LEU A 236 -13.31 11.01 -0.66
CA LEU A 236 -14.29 10.90 -1.74
C LEU A 236 -13.91 11.79 -2.94
N MET A 237 -13.55 13.05 -2.70
CA MET A 237 -13.22 13.99 -3.78
C MET A 237 -11.93 13.58 -4.50
N ALA A 238 -10.92 13.13 -3.78
CA ALA A 238 -9.69 12.63 -4.40
C ALA A 238 -9.93 11.34 -5.22
N MET A 239 -10.75 10.43 -4.71
CA MET A 239 -11.20 9.24 -5.44
C MET A 239 -11.87 9.62 -6.76
N VAL A 240 -12.80 10.58 -6.72
CA VAL A 240 -13.52 11.07 -7.90
C VAL A 240 -12.55 11.70 -8.89
N GLY A 241 -11.66 12.59 -8.43
CA GLY A 241 -10.65 13.24 -9.26
C GLY A 241 -9.76 12.23 -9.98
N GLY A 242 -9.23 11.25 -9.23
CA GLY A 242 -8.40 10.18 -9.77
C GLY A 242 -9.13 9.34 -10.81
N THR A 243 -10.38 8.97 -10.55
CA THR A 243 -11.21 8.20 -11.48
C THR A 243 -11.45 8.95 -12.80
N LEU A 244 -11.91 10.20 -12.73
CA LEU A 244 -12.24 10.99 -13.92
C LEU A 244 -11.02 11.23 -14.81
N VAL A 245 -9.90 11.59 -14.21
CA VAL A 245 -8.67 11.88 -14.97
C VAL A 245 -8.06 10.58 -15.53
N ALA A 246 -8.03 9.49 -14.76
CA ALA A 246 -7.57 8.21 -15.27
C ALA A 246 -8.45 7.65 -16.40
N THR A 247 -9.78 7.87 -16.35
CA THR A 247 -10.70 7.51 -17.43
C THR A 247 -10.35 8.25 -18.72
N TRP A 248 -10.15 9.55 -18.63
CA TRP A 248 -9.87 10.39 -19.79
C TRP A 248 -8.48 10.14 -20.38
N ILE A 249 -7.43 10.19 -19.56
CA ILE A 249 -6.04 10.00 -20.02
C ILE A 249 -5.78 8.54 -20.41
N GLY A 250 -6.39 7.59 -19.69
CA GLY A 250 -6.29 6.15 -19.94
C GLY A 250 -7.13 5.66 -21.12
N LYS A 251 -7.84 6.54 -21.84
CA LYS A 251 -8.62 6.21 -23.04
C LYS A 251 -9.63 5.08 -22.82
N ASN A 252 -10.33 5.14 -21.71
CA ASN A 252 -11.34 4.15 -21.30
C ASN A 252 -10.80 2.73 -21.05
N ASP A 253 -9.48 2.56 -20.84
CA ASP A 253 -8.93 1.26 -20.45
C ASP A 253 -9.45 0.87 -19.05
N PRO A 254 -10.08 -0.31 -18.89
CA PRO A 254 -10.69 -0.71 -17.63
C PRO A 254 -9.66 -0.89 -16.50
N GLY A 255 -8.42 -1.25 -16.80
CA GLY A 255 -7.34 -1.33 -15.81
C GLY A 255 -7.02 0.05 -15.23
N PHE A 256 -6.93 1.07 -16.06
CA PHE A 256 -6.70 2.45 -15.59
C PHE A 256 -7.92 3.01 -14.86
N ILE A 257 -9.13 2.76 -15.35
CA ILE A 257 -10.37 3.24 -14.70
C ILE A 257 -10.50 2.70 -13.28
N HIS A 258 -10.25 1.41 -13.07
CA HIS A 258 -10.40 0.79 -11.75
C HIS A 258 -9.23 1.11 -10.78
N ASN A 259 -8.06 1.47 -11.30
CA ASN A 259 -6.94 1.92 -10.47
C ASN A 259 -6.89 3.44 -10.27
N GLY A 260 -7.62 4.23 -11.07
CA GLY A 260 -7.71 5.68 -10.94
C GLY A 260 -8.20 6.16 -9.57
N PRO A 261 -9.31 5.64 -9.04
CA PRO A 261 -9.77 5.96 -7.69
C PRO A 261 -8.72 5.61 -6.62
N LEU A 262 -8.00 4.50 -6.78
CA LEU A 262 -6.95 4.08 -5.85
C LEU A 262 -5.77 5.07 -5.87
N ALA A 263 -5.37 5.57 -7.05
CA ALA A 263 -4.34 6.61 -7.16
C ALA A 263 -4.72 7.89 -6.40
N GLY A 264 -5.98 8.33 -6.54
CA GLY A 264 -6.51 9.48 -5.80
C GLY A 264 -6.51 9.26 -4.30
N LEU A 265 -6.97 8.09 -3.85
CA LEU A 265 -7.02 7.72 -2.44
C LEU A 265 -5.62 7.60 -1.82
N VAL A 266 -4.65 7.01 -2.53
CA VAL A 266 -3.24 6.97 -2.12
C VAL A 266 -2.69 8.38 -1.90
N ALA A 267 -2.92 9.29 -2.84
CA ALA A 267 -2.35 10.63 -2.78
C ALA A 267 -2.97 11.50 -1.68
N VAL A 268 -4.24 11.28 -1.34
CA VAL A 268 -4.90 12.13 -0.34
C VAL A 268 -4.62 11.70 1.09
N CYS A 269 -4.12 10.48 1.32
CA CYS A 269 -3.90 9.93 2.67
C CYS A 269 -3.09 10.88 3.57
N ALA A 270 -2.04 11.54 3.04
CA ALA A 270 -1.17 12.40 3.86
C ALA A 270 -1.84 13.68 4.37
N GLY A 271 -2.76 14.24 3.62
CA GLY A 271 -3.35 15.55 3.93
C GLY A 271 -4.87 15.58 3.86
N SER A 272 -5.53 14.43 3.99
CA SER A 272 -6.99 14.35 3.96
C SER A 272 -7.67 15.10 5.12
N ASP A 273 -6.95 15.30 6.21
CA ASP A 273 -7.37 16.09 7.38
C ASP A 273 -7.08 17.60 7.25
N LEU A 274 -6.29 18.00 6.26
CA LEU A 274 -5.75 19.36 6.15
C LEU A 274 -6.33 20.17 5.00
N MET A 275 -6.57 19.56 3.84
CA MET A 275 -6.86 20.29 2.63
C MET A 275 -8.35 20.58 2.43
N HIS A 276 -8.66 21.58 1.61
CA HIS A 276 -10.02 21.85 1.16
C HIS A 276 -10.48 20.75 0.18
N PRO A 277 -11.77 20.35 0.13
CA PRO A 277 -12.26 19.32 -0.78
C PRO A 277 -11.96 19.55 -2.28
N ILE A 278 -11.92 20.80 -2.73
CA ILE A 278 -11.47 21.13 -4.09
C ILE A 278 -9.98 20.80 -4.29
N GLY A 279 -9.15 21.07 -3.26
CA GLY A 279 -7.74 20.67 -3.26
C GLY A 279 -7.60 19.15 -3.35
N ALA A 280 -8.40 18.41 -2.58
CA ALA A 280 -8.42 16.95 -2.63
C ALA A 280 -8.80 16.40 -4.03
N LEU A 281 -9.80 17.01 -4.69
CA LEU A 281 -10.17 16.68 -6.07
C LEU A 281 -9.00 16.85 -7.04
N ILE A 282 -8.28 17.98 -6.92
CA ILE A 282 -7.11 18.29 -7.76
C ILE A 282 -5.96 17.32 -7.48
N VAL A 283 -5.66 17.06 -6.20
CA VAL A 283 -4.62 16.10 -5.77
C VAL A 283 -4.88 14.72 -6.34
N GLY A 284 -6.13 14.25 -6.24
CA GLY A 284 -6.56 12.99 -6.82
C GLY A 284 -6.48 12.95 -8.35
N GLY A 285 -6.90 14.03 -9.01
CA GLY A 285 -6.79 14.15 -10.46
C GLY A 285 -5.36 14.08 -10.97
N ILE A 286 -4.42 14.80 -10.31
CA ILE A 286 -2.98 14.73 -10.62
C ILE A 286 -2.45 13.31 -10.41
N ALA A 287 -2.86 12.63 -9.32
CA ALA A 287 -2.46 11.25 -9.05
C ALA A 287 -2.96 10.29 -10.13
N GLY A 288 -4.21 10.43 -10.60
CA GLY A 288 -4.75 9.66 -11.71
C GLY A 288 -3.94 9.82 -13.01
N ALA A 289 -3.56 11.07 -13.34
CA ALA A 289 -2.69 11.34 -14.48
C ALA A 289 -1.29 10.73 -14.30
N LEU A 290 -0.68 10.96 -13.14
CA LEU A 290 0.65 10.46 -12.80
C LEU A 290 0.71 8.94 -12.91
N PHE A 291 -0.28 8.23 -12.37
CA PHE A 291 -0.39 6.79 -12.46
C PHE A 291 -0.41 6.30 -13.91
N VAL A 292 -1.32 6.82 -14.75
CA VAL A 292 -1.48 6.38 -16.14
C VAL A 292 -0.23 6.63 -16.96
N TRP A 293 0.35 7.82 -16.85
CA TRP A 293 1.57 8.17 -17.59
C TRP A 293 2.77 7.36 -17.15
N MET A 294 2.99 7.27 -15.84
CA MET A 294 4.17 6.59 -15.31
C MET A 294 4.06 5.08 -15.44
N PHE A 295 2.87 4.49 -15.34
CA PHE A 295 2.66 3.08 -15.67
C PHE A 295 3.09 2.79 -17.12
N THR A 296 2.63 3.63 -18.05
CA THR A 296 2.95 3.49 -19.48
C THR A 296 4.43 3.68 -19.76
N ILE A 297 5.06 4.71 -19.19
CA ILE A 297 6.49 4.99 -19.35
C ILE A 297 7.34 3.85 -18.77
N THR A 298 7.04 3.41 -17.56
CA THR A 298 7.76 2.36 -16.84
C THR A 298 7.80 1.07 -17.66
N GLN A 299 6.66 0.63 -18.16
CA GLN A 299 6.57 -0.61 -18.91
C GLN A 299 7.06 -0.49 -20.36
N ASN A 300 6.69 0.57 -21.06
CA ASN A 300 6.95 0.66 -22.50
C ASN A 300 8.31 1.31 -22.82
N LYS A 301 8.74 2.33 -22.07
CA LYS A 301 9.98 3.05 -22.33
C LYS A 301 11.15 2.50 -21.52
N TRP A 302 10.97 2.33 -20.20
CA TRP A 302 12.04 1.88 -19.32
C TRP A 302 12.17 0.35 -19.25
N LYS A 303 11.20 -0.39 -19.81
CA LYS A 303 11.19 -1.85 -19.81
C LYS A 303 11.28 -2.47 -18.41
N ILE A 304 10.71 -1.79 -17.43
CA ILE A 304 10.56 -2.30 -16.06
C ILE A 304 9.20 -2.98 -15.97
N ASP A 305 9.18 -4.29 -15.72
CA ASP A 305 7.98 -5.10 -15.71
C ASP A 305 7.32 -5.12 -14.32
N ASP A 306 6.76 -4.01 -13.93
CA ASP A 306 5.92 -3.85 -12.75
C ASP A 306 4.48 -4.27 -13.12
N VAL A 307 4.06 -5.47 -12.71
CA VAL A 307 2.88 -6.14 -13.29
C VAL A 307 1.60 -5.35 -13.12
N LEU A 308 1.31 -4.89 -11.91
CA LEU A 308 0.13 -4.08 -11.58
C LEU A 308 0.43 -2.58 -11.54
N GLY A 309 1.68 -2.18 -11.76
CA GLY A 309 2.06 -0.77 -11.68
C GLY A 309 2.10 -0.26 -10.24
N VAL A 310 2.58 -1.09 -9.32
CA VAL A 310 2.59 -0.75 -7.89
C VAL A 310 3.49 0.44 -7.58
N TRP A 311 4.61 0.58 -8.30
CA TRP A 311 5.46 1.74 -8.13
C TRP A 311 4.81 3.04 -8.63
N PRO A 312 4.24 3.14 -9.85
CA PRO A 312 3.48 4.33 -10.24
C PRO A 312 2.28 4.61 -9.34
N LEU A 313 1.51 3.57 -8.98
CA LEU A 313 0.28 3.71 -8.21
C LEU A 313 0.52 4.08 -6.75
N HIS A 314 1.41 3.36 -6.08
CA HIS A 314 1.67 3.55 -4.65
C HIS A 314 2.94 4.37 -4.41
N GLY A 315 4.03 4.05 -5.10
CA GLY A 315 5.32 4.73 -4.91
C GLY A 315 5.30 6.20 -5.30
N LEU A 316 4.86 6.50 -6.52
CA LEU A 316 4.84 7.87 -7.03
C LEU A 316 3.62 8.66 -6.55
N CYS A 317 2.41 8.08 -6.58
CA CYS A 317 1.23 8.77 -6.07
C CYS A 317 1.30 8.97 -4.55
N GLY A 318 1.94 8.06 -3.80
CA GLY A 318 2.20 8.25 -2.37
C GLY A 318 3.20 9.37 -2.08
N ALA A 319 4.30 9.43 -2.85
CA ALA A 319 5.25 10.54 -2.77
C ALA A 319 4.60 11.89 -3.15
N TRP A 320 3.78 11.90 -4.19
CA TRP A 320 2.96 13.06 -4.55
C TRP A 320 2.06 13.49 -3.40
N GLY A 321 1.40 12.53 -2.72
CA GLY A 321 0.54 12.80 -1.57
C GLY A 321 1.27 13.48 -0.41
N GLY A 322 2.47 12.99 -0.07
CA GLY A 322 3.33 13.62 0.93
C GLY A 322 3.66 15.08 0.58
N ILE A 323 4.03 15.35 -0.68
CA ILE A 323 4.30 16.70 -1.16
C ILE A 323 3.04 17.56 -1.21
N ALA A 324 1.92 17.00 -1.70
CA ALA A 324 0.64 17.68 -1.83
C ALA A 324 0.08 18.16 -0.49
N ALA A 325 0.31 17.43 0.61
CA ALA A 325 -0.06 17.87 1.96
C ALA A 325 0.65 19.20 2.33
N GLY A 326 1.91 19.37 1.93
CA GLY A 326 2.66 20.62 2.15
C GLY A 326 2.21 21.79 1.27
N ILE A 327 1.50 21.54 0.19
CA ILE A 327 0.97 22.55 -0.75
C ILE A 327 -0.48 22.87 -0.39
N PHE A 328 -1.36 21.88 -0.48
CA PHE A 328 -2.81 22.06 -0.32
C PHE A 328 -3.27 22.15 1.15
N GLY A 329 -2.40 21.80 2.11
CA GLY A 329 -2.61 22.06 3.53
C GLY A 329 -2.41 23.53 3.93
N LEU A 330 -1.82 24.38 3.07
CA LEU A 330 -1.60 25.80 3.34
C LEU A 330 -2.92 26.58 3.45
N LYS A 331 -3.01 27.50 4.40
CA LYS A 331 -4.19 28.40 4.59
C LYS A 331 -4.52 29.22 3.34
N GLN A 332 -3.49 29.63 2.58
CA GLN A 332 -3.63 30.40 1.34
C GLN A 332 -4.40 29.62 0.26
N LEU A 333 -4.38 28.28 0.31
CA LEU A 333 -5.12 27.41 -0.61
C LEU A 333 -6.38 26.79 0.03
N GLY A 334 -6.83 27.38 1.15
CA GLY A 334 -8.03 26.93 1.86
C GLY A 334 -7.79 25.75 2.81
N GLY A 335 -6.53 25.38 3.05
CA GLY A 335 -6.17 24.34 4.02
C GLY A 335 -6.17 24.84 5.46
N ILE A 336 -6.04 23.92 6.41
CA ILE A 336 -6.03 24.23 7.86
C ILE A 336 -4.73 24.92 8.28
N GLY A 337 -3.62 24.68 7.57
CA GLY A 337 -2.30 25.19 7.91
C GLY A 337 -1.50 24.21 8.80
N GLY A 338 -0.41 24.71 9.38
CA GLY A 338 0.45 23.89 10.25
C GLY A 338 1.40 22.95 9.50
N VAL A 339 1.61 23.16 8.21
CA VAL A 339 2.47 22.37 7.34
C VAL A 339 3.60 23.19 6.76
N SER A 340 4.70 22.52 6.41
CA SER A 340 5.86 23.10 5.71
C SER A 340 6.20 22.25 4.50
N LEU A 341 6.25 22.86 3.32
CA LEU A 341 6.63 22.15 2.10
C LEU A 341 8.04 21.54 2.20
N ALA A 342 8.97 22.23 2.88
CA ALA A 342 10.32 21.71 3.10
C ALA A 342 10.31 20.46 3.98
N ALA A 343 9.57 20.48 5.09
CA ALA A 343 9.42 19.31 5.95
C ALA A 343 8.77 18.12 5.19
N GLN A 344 7.77 18.39 4.36
CA GLN A 344 7.11 17.36 3.54
C GLN A 344 8.05 16.77 2.48
N LEU A 345 8.85 17.57 1.80
CA LEU A 345 9.85 17.09 0.84
C LEU A 345 10.91 16.21 1.52
N ILE A 346 11.41 16.64 2.68
CA ILE A 346 12.42 15.88 3.41
C ILE A 346 11.84 14.58 3.96
N GLY A 347 10.68 14.61 4.62
CA GLY A 347 10.02 13.42 5.16
C GLY A 347 9.66 12.41 4.07
N THR A 348 9.14 12.89 2.93
CA THR A 348 8.87 12.06 1.76
C THR A 348 10.16 11.44 1.20
N GLY A 349 11.23 12.23 1.08
CA GLY A 349 12.54 11.76 0.63
C GLY A 349 13.13 10.72 1.57
N MET A 350 12.99 10.89 2.88
CA MET A 350 13.41 9.88 3.88
C MET A 350 12.64 8.57 3.72
N GLY A 351 11.32 8.62 3.57
CA GLY A 351 10.50 7.42 3.34
C GLY A 351 10.95 6.65 2.10
N ILE A 352 11.21 7.35 1.00
CA ILE A 352 11.73 6.76 -0.24
C ILE A 352 13.12 6.13 -0.01
N ALA A 353 14.02 6.83 0.70
CA ALA A 353 15.37 6.34 0.97
C ALA A 353 15.33 5.07 1.84
N VAL A 354 14.54 5.04 2.90
CA VAL A 354 14.34 3.86 3.75
C VAL A 354 13.77 2.69 2.94
N ALA A 355 12.76 2.97 2.12
CA ALA A 355 12.11 1.96 1.27
C ALA A 355 13.07 1.32 0.27
N LEU A 356 13.83 2.13 -0.47
CA LEU A 356 14.81 1.63 -1.44
C LEU A 356 15.94 0.86 -0.75
N THR A 357 16.51 1.42 0.31
CA THR A 357 17.59 0.77 1.06
C THR A 357 17.12 -0.56 1.64
N GLY A 358 15.99 -0.59 2.34
CA GLY A 358 15.40 -1.80 2.91
C GLY A 358 15.00 -2.82 1.84
N GLY A 359 14.38 -2.36 0.76
CA GLY A 359 13.98 -3.21 -0.36
C GLY A 359 15.16 -3.88 -1.05
N PHE A 360 16.20 -3.12 -1.41
CA PHE A 360 17.42 -3.69 -2.01
C PHE A 360 18.17 -4.58 -1.03
N ALA A 361 18.24 -4.24 0.26
CA ALA A 361 18.90 -5.08 1.27
C ALA A 361 18.17 -6.42 1.42
N VAL A 362 16.86 -6.41 1.66
CA VAL A 362 16.08 -7.64 1.89
C VAL A 362 16.02 -8.50 0.65
N TYR A 363 15.55 -7.98 -0.47
CA TYR A 363 15.43 -8.76 -1.71
C TYR A 363 16.80 -9.11 -2.31
N GLY A 364 17.81 -8.27 -2.14
CA GLY A 364 19.19 -8.54 -2.56
C GLY A 364 19.82 -9.69 -1.77
N LEU A 365 19.61 -9.71 -0.45
CA LEU A 365 20.04 -10.82 0.40
C LEU A 365 19.34 -12.12 -0.01
N LEU A 366 18.04 -12.12 -0.12
CA LEU A 366 17.26 -13.32 -0.49
C LEU A 366 17.59 -13.80 -1.90
N LYS A 367 17.85 -12.90 -2.84
CA LYS A 367 18.29 -13.27 -4.20
C LYS A 367 19.61 -14.03 -4.18
N LYS A 368 20.55 -13.63 -3.30
CA LYS A 368 21.87 -14.27 -3.19
C LYS A 368 21.86 -15.59 -2.41
N THR A 369 20.94 -15.75 -1.48
CA THR A 369 20.91 -16.90 -0.55
C THR A 369 19.99 -18.02 -1.02
N VAL A 370 18.69 -17.71 -1.17
CA VAL A 370 17.64 -18.72 -1.46
C VAL A 370 17.05 -18.60 -2.86
N GLY A 371 17.40 -17.51 -3.58
CA GLY A 371 16.79 -17.19 -4.86
C GLY A 371 15.33 -16.72 -4.71
N ILE A 372 14.97 -15.66 -5.44
CA ILE A 372 13.66 -15.01 -5.30
C ILE A 372 12.72 -15.27 -6.48
N ARG A 373 13.22 -15.84 -7.58
CA ARG A 373 12.48 -16.00 -8.83
C ARG A 373 12.23 -17.47 -9.15
N LEU A 374 11.05 -17.79 -9.63
CA LEU A 374 10.70 -19.08 -10.23
C LEU A 374 11.66 -19.45 -11.35
N ASP A 375 11.93 -20.72 -11.53
CA ASP A 375 12.71 -21.18 -12.68
C ASP A 375 11.95 -21.05 -14.01
N GLN A 376 12.52 -21.53 -15.09
CA GLN A 376 11.92 -21.33 -16.40
C GLN A 376 10.67 -22.18 -16.60
N GLU A 377 10.70 -23.40 -16.13
CA GLU A 377 9.61 -24.35 -16.26
C GLU A 377 8.43 -23.96 -15.36
N GLU A 378 8.71 -23.63 -14.08
CA GLU A 378 7.73 -23.14 -13.12
C GLU A 378 7.02 -21.86 -13.60
N GLU A 379 7.76 -20.89 -14.17
CA GLU A 379 7.17 -19.65 -14.71
C GLU A 379 6.34 -19.94 -15.99
N TYR A 380 6.77 -20.93 -16.80
CA TYR A 380 6.03 -21.36 -17.99
C TYR A 380 4.74 -22.11 -17.60
N GLU A 381 4.81 -23.07 -16.71
CA GLU A 381 3.67 -23.83 -16.20
C GLU A 381 2.68 -22.92 -15.46
N GLY A 382 3.19 -22.04 -14.62
CA GLY A 382 2.44 -21.10 -13.77
C GLY A 382 2.45 -21.52 -12.30
N ALA A 383 2.40 -20.53 -11.43
CA ALA A 383 2.53 -20.72 -9.99
C ALA A 383 1.40 -21.59 -9.36
N ASP A 384 0.23 -21.64 -9.98
CA ASP A 384 -0.89 -22.44 -9.48
C ASP A 384 -0.53 -23.94 -9.51
N LEU A 385 -0.03 -24.42 -10.62
CA LEU A 385 0.39 -25.83 -10.75
C LEU A 385 1.77 -26.10 -10.15
N SER A 386 2.74 -25.24 -10.40
CA SER A 386 4.12 -25.47 -9.93
C SER A 386 4.23 -25.43 -8.40
N ILE A 387 3.48 -24.55 -7.73
CA ILE A 387 3.53 -24.36 -6.27
C ILE A 387 2.36 -25.06 -5.56
N HIS A 388 1.14 -24.80 -6.01
CA HIS A 388 -0.09 -25.20 -5.28
C HIS A 388 -0.69 -26.51 -5.78
N LYS A 389 -0.23 -27.03 -6.94
CA LYS A 389 -0.70 -28.30 -7.55
C LYS A 389 -2.19 -28.33 -7.87
N ILE A 390 -2.80 -27.16 -8.08
CA ILE A 390 -4.23 -27.03 -8.40
C ILE A 390 -4.46 -25.76 -9.25
N THR A 391 -5.48 -25.78 -10.10
CA THR A 391 -5.91 -24.62 -10.87
C THR A 391 -7.08 -23.89 -10.20
N ALA A 392 -7.39 -22.67 -10.63
CA ALA A 392 -8.49 -21.88 -10.07
C ALA A 392 -9.89 -22.46 -10.39
N THR A 393 -9.99 -23.35 -11.38
CA THR A 393 -11.25 -23.98 -11.79
C THR A 393 -11.06 -25.49 -12.00
N PRO A 394 -10.70 -26.24 -10.94
CA PRO A 394 -10.27 -27.64 -11.09
C PRO A 394 -11.33 -28.57 -11.69
N GLU A 395 -12.61 -28.38 -11.38
CA GLU A 395 -13.71 -29.21 -11.92
C GLU A 395 -13.90 -29.05 -13.44
N ARG A 396 -13.53 -27.89 -14.00
CA ARG A 396 -13.65 -27.65 -15.45
C ARG A 396 -12.52 -28.26 -16.26
N GLU A 397 -11.43 -28.62 -15.59
CA GLU A 397 -10.19 -29.11 -16.19
C GLU A 397 -9.97 -30.60 -15.93
N SER A 398 -10.73 -31.20 -15.02
CA SER A 398 -10.77 -32.66 -14.85
C SER A 398 -11.66 -33.25 -15.94
N SER A 399 -11.07 -33.98 -16.87
CA SER A 399 -11.80 -34.89 -17.74
C SER A 399 -12.30 -36.06 -16.88
N TRP A 400 -13.60 -36.14 -16.67
CA TRP A 400 -14.27 -37.35 -16.18
C TRP A 400 -14.36 -38.40 -17.26
#